data_e4f653d59806ce0d1dd11cfcb55ff328
#
_entry.id   e4f653d59806ce0d1dd11cfcb55ff328
#
_cell.length_a   1.000
_cell.length_b   1.000
_cell.length_c   1.000
_cell.angle_alpha   90.00
_cell.angle_beta   90.00
_cell.angle_gamma   90.00
#
_symmetry.space_group_name_H-M   'P 1'
#
loop_
_entity.id
_entity.type
_entity.pdbx_description
1 polymer ?
#
loop_
_entity_poly.entity_id
_entity_poly.type
_entity_poly.pdbx_seq_one_letter_code
_entity_poly.pdbx_strand_id
1 'polypeptide(L)'
;MLDNLRNQIEQLIARYEAEKAENERLRQELHTCEETGANLRKQINELESQIETRKLAEAFSGNAFNAEAKAKVDTLIMEIDKCISYLEEA
;
A
#
# COMPACT_ATOMS: atom_id res chain seq x y z
N MET A 1 49.14 -0.59 -32.62
CA MET A 1 47.93 0.16 -32.99
C MET A 1 46.68 -0.70 -32.94
N LEU A 2 46.63 -1.80 -33.65
CA LEU A 2 45.45 -2.68 -33.68
C LEU A 2 45.18 -3.33 -32.32
N ASP A 3 46.23 -3.70 -31.56
CA ASP A 3 46.09 -4.31 -30.24
C ASP A 3 45.50 -3.33 -29.23
N ASN A 4 45.85 -2.06 -29.30
CA ASN A 4 45.29 -1.01 -28.44
C ASN A 4 43.81 -0.82 -28.72
N LEU A 5 43.44 -0.77 -29.99
CA LEU A 5 42.04 -0.63 -30.40
C LEU A 5 41.21 -1.83 -29.95
N ARG A 6 41.75 -3.04 -30.11
CA ARG A 6 41.12 -4.28 -29.66
C ARG A 6 40.87 -4.25 -28.15
N ASN A 7 41.90 -3.85 -27.38
CA ASN A 7 41.75 -3.77 -25.91
C ASN A 7 40.70 -2.76 -25.49
N GLN A 8 40.62 -1.61 -26.17
CA GLN A 8 39.62 -0.60 -25.89
C GLN A 8 38.22 -1.11 -26.19
N ILE A 9 38.03 -1.84 -27.29
CA ILE A 9 36.75 -2.43 -27.65
C ILE A 9 36.34 -3.50 -26.62
N GLU A 10 37.27 -4.35 -26.21
CA GLU A 10 37.02 -5.38 -25.21
C GLU A 10 36.61 -4.75 -23.86
N GLN A 11 37.28 -3.69 -23.46
CA GLN A 11 36.92 -2.94 -22.25
C GLN A 11 35.54 -2.31 -22.35
N LEU A 12 35.18 -1.77 -23.50
CA LEU A 12 33.90 -1.18 -23.74
C LEU A 12 32.76 -2.23 -23.65
N ILE A 13 33.01 -3.41 -24.25
CA ILE A 13 32.05 -4.52 -24.19
C ILE A 13 31.87 -4.98 -22.74
N ALA A 14 32.97 -5.12 -22.00
CA ALA A 14 32.93 -5.52 -20.60
C ALA A 14 32.13 -4.51 -19.75
N ARG A 15 32.35 -3.22 -19.99
CA ARG A 15 31.57 -2.15 -19.33
C ARG A 15 30.10 -2.22 -19.69
N TYR A 16 29.80 -2.42 -20.95
CA TYR A 16 28.42 -2.53 -21.41
C TYR A 16 27.71 -3.69 -20.71
N GLU A 17 28.35 -4.85 -20.66
CA GLU A 17 27.77 -6.03 -20.01
C GLU A 17 27.60 -5.81 -18.50
N ALA A 18 28.57 -5.18 -17.85
CA ALA A 18 28.48 -4.85 -16.43
C ALA A 18 27.35 -3.88 -16.15
N GLU A 19 27.21 -2.84 -16.97
CA GLU A 19 26.11 -1.87 -16.84
C GLU A 19 24.76 -2.51 -17.09
N LYS A 20 24.67 -3.41 -18.06
CA LYS A 20 23.47 -4.15 -18.37
C LYS A 20 23.04 -5.03 -17.19
N ALA A 21 23.99 -5.75 -16.60
CA ALA A 21 23.73 -6.58 -15.43
C ALA A 21 23.29 -5.74 -14.22
N GLU A 22 23.95 -4.60 -13.99
CA GLU A 22 23.60 -3.67 -12.93
C GLU A 22 22.22 -3.07 -13.15
N ASN A 23 21.88 -2.72 -14.38
CA ASN A 23 20.57 -2.20 -14.73
C ASN A 23 19.48 -3.22 -14.41
N GLU A 24 19.70 -4.49 -14.76
CA GLU A 24 18.76 -5.57 -14.45
C GLU A 24 18.59 -5.76 -12.94
N ARG A 25 19.69 -5.72 -12.20
CA ARG A 25 19.66 -5.82 -10.73
C ARG A 25 18.85 -4.71 -10.12
N LEU A 26 19.07 -3.48 -10.59
CA LEU A 26 18.34 -2.31 -10.09
C LEU A 26 16.86 -2.37 -10.42
N ARG A 27 16.50 -2.87 -11.60
CA ARG A 27 15.10 -3.08 -11.97
C ARG A 27 14.41 -4.08 -11.06
N GLN A 28 15.09 -5.15 -10.71
CA GLN A 28 14.57 -6.16 -9.79
C GLN A 28 14.42 -5.59 -8.38
N GLU A 29 15.40 -4.82 -7.92
CA GLU A 29 15.30 -4.15 -6.62
C GLU A 29 14.14 -3.16 -6.57
N LEU A 30 13.96 -2.40 -7.65
CA LEU A 30 12.84 -1.46 -7.76
C LEU A 30 11.51 -2.19 -7.69
N HIS A 31 11.39 -3.28 -8.43
CA HIS A 31 10.16 -4.10 -8.44
C HIS A 31 9.84 -4.64 -7.04
N THR A 32 10.85 -5.18 -6.35
CA THR A 32 10.71 -5.68 -4.99
C THR A 32 10.29 -4.56 -4.02
N CYS A 33 10.91 -3.40 -4.17
CA CYS A 33 10.59 -2.23 -3.35
C CYS A 33 9.15 -1.77 -3.57
N GLU A 34 8.69 -1.75 -4.82
CA GLU A 34 7.31 -1.40 -5.16
C GLU A 34 6.31 -2.39 -4.56
N GLU A 35 6.61 -3.68 -4.65
CA GLU A 35 5.77 -4.72 -4.05
C GLU A 35 5.71 -4.58 -2.53
N THR A 36 6.85 -4.36 -1.90
CA THR A 36 6.92 -4.16 -0.45
C THR A 36 6.12 -2.92 -0.04
N GLY A 37 6.23 -1.84 -0.81
CA GLY A 37 5.47 -0.62 -0.58
C GLY A 37 3.97 -0.86 -0.67
N ALA A 38 3.53 -1.60 -1.68
CA ALA A 38 2.10 -1.93 -1.86
C ALA A 38 1.58 -2.79 -0.70
N ASN A 39 2.36 -3.78 -0.28
CA ASN A 39 2.00 -4.65 0.86
C ASN A 39 1.93 -3.85 2.16
N LEU A 40 2.87 -2.94 2.39
CA LEU A 40 2.86 -2.10 3.59
C LEU A 40 1.65 -1.17 3.61
N ARG A 41 1.28 -0.59 2.49
CA ARG A 41 0.07 0.24 2.39
C ARG A 41 -1.19 -0.55 2.73
N LYS A 42 -1.26 -1.77 2.22
CA LYS A 42 -2.37 -2.67 2.53
C LYS A 42 -2.44 -2.97 4.02
N GLN A 43 -1.30 -3.26 4.64
CA GLN A 43 -1.21 -3.53 6.08
C GLN A 43 -1.60 -2.30 6.90
N ILE A 44 -1.18 -1.12 6.48
CA ILE A 44 -1.55 0.14 7.14
C ILE A 44 -3.07 0.33 7.10
N ASN A 45 -3.69 0.12 5.95
CA ASN A 45 -5.13 0.24 5.79
C ASN A 45 -5.87 -0.76 6.68
N GLU A 46 -5.41 -2.00 6.76
CA GLU A 46 -5.98 -3.03 7.63
C GLU A 46 -5.85 -2.66 9.10
N LEU A 47 -4.67 -2.15 9.50
CA LEU A 47 -4.43 -1.72 10.88
C LEU A 47 -5.29 -0.51 11.26
N GLU A 48 -5.43 0.45 10.38
CA GLU A 48 -6.31 1.59 10.59
C GLU A 48 -7.76 1.15 10.80
N SER A 49 -8.21 0.22 9.97
CA SER A 49 -9.55 -0.37 10.11
C SER A 49 -9.73 -1.08 11.44
N GLN A 50 -8.72 -1.84 11.87
CA GLN A 50 -8.74 -2.53 13.17
C GLN A 50 -8.77 -1.54 14.34
N ILE A 51 -8.02 -0.46 14.24
CA ILE A 51 -8.00 0.60 15.26
C ILE A 51 -9.37 1.24 15.38
N GLU A 52 -10.00 1.56 14.27
CA GLU A 52 -11.35 2.14 14.27
C GLU A 52 -12.37 1.18 14.89
N THR A 53 -12.29 -0.10 14.53
CA THR A 53 -13.15 -1.14 15.08
C THR A 53 -12.97 -1.26 16.60
N ARG A 54 -11.70 -1.23 17.05
CA ARG A 54 -11.36 -1.31 18.47
C ARG A 54 -11.87 -0.11 19.24
N LYS A 55 -11.69 1.09 18.69
CA LYS A 55 -12.21 2.31 19.31
C LYS A 55 -13.72 2.27 19.46
N LEU A 56 -14.39 1.77 18.42
CA LEU A 56 -15.83 1.60 18.46
C LEU A 56 -16.26 0.60 19.52
N ALA A 57 -15.58 -0.55 19.59
CA ALA A 57 -15.85 -1.57 20.58
C ALA A 57 -15.61 -1.06 22.01
N GLU A 58 -14.54 -0.31 22.24
CA GLU A 58 -14.24 0.30 23.53
C GLU A 58 -15.31 1.31 23.94
N ALA A 59 -15.79 2.11 22.98
CA ALA A 59 -16.87 3.05 23.23
C ALA A 59 -18.16 2.32 23.67
N PHE A 60 -18.40 1.14 23.14
CA PHE A 60 -19.59 0.34 23.52
C PHE A 60 -19.40 -0.44 24.81
N SER A 61 -18.19 -0.88 25.13
CA SER A 61 -17.95 -1.70 26.32
C SER A 61 -17.66 -0.89 27.58
N GLY A 62 -17.36 0.39 27.45
CA GLY A 62 -17.11 1.27 28.59
C GLY A 62 -18.38 1.66 29.30
N ASN A 63 -18.26 2.00 30.60
CA ASN A 63 -19.37 2.54 31.40
C ASN A 63 -19.86 3.89 30.88
N ALA A 64 -19.25 4.40 29.84
CA ALA A 64 -19.56 5.67 29.20
C ALA A 64 -20.30 5.47 27.88
N PHE A 65 -21.26 4.54 27.85
CA PHE A 65 -22.23 4.54 26.76
C PHE A 65 -23.08 5.81 26.90
N ASN A 66 -22.50 6.90 26.45
CA ASN A 66 -23.08 8.23 26.59
C ASN A 66 -23.93 8.56 25.35
N ALA A 67 -24.63 9.67 25.45
CA ALA A 67 -25.47 10.15 24.35
C ALA A 67 -24.70 10.37 23.05
N GLU A 68 -23.43 10.70 23.15
CA GLU A 68 -22.57 10.93 22.00
C GLU A 68 -22.31 9.64 21.21
N ALA A 69 -21.97 8.54 21.89
CA ALA A 69 -21.77 7.24 21.24
C ALA A 69 -23.06 6.75 20.60
N LYS A 70 -24.17 6.90 21.29
CA LYS A 70 -25.48 6.56 20.74
C LYS A 70 -25.83 7.38 19.51
N ALA A 71 -25.55 8.67 19.53
CA ALA A 71 -25.77 9.55 18.38
C ALA A 71 -24.95 9.13 17.16
N LYS A 72 -23.70 8.72 17.36
CA LYS A 72 -22.85 8.22 16.28
C LYS A 72 -23.39 6.93 15.67
N VAL A 73 -23.86 6.00 16.52
CA VAL A 73 -24.48 4.75 16.05
C VAL A 73 -25.76 5.04 15.27
N ASP A 74 -26.60 5.92 15.78
CA ASP A 74 -27.83 6.31 15.10
C ASP A 74 -27.55 6.94 13.74
N THR A 75 -26.50 7.77 13.64
CA THR A 75 -26.07 8.37 12.38
C THR A 75 -25.62 7.30 11.39
N LEU A 76 -24.84 6.31 11.85
CA LEU A 76 -24.39 5.21 10.99
C LEU A 76 -25.57 4.37 10.49
N ILE A 77 -26.54 4.10 11.35
CA ILE A 77 -27.73 3.35 10.97
C ILE A 77 -28.50 4.12 9.90
N MET A 78 -28.66 5.43 10.06
CA MET A 78 -29.33 6.28 9.07
C MET A 78 -28.59 6.27 7.74
N GLU A 79 -27.27 6.32 7.76
CA GLU A 79 -26.45 6.27 6.53
C GLU A 79 -26.57 4.92 5.83
N ILE A 80 -26.59 3.83 6.60
CA ILE A 80 -26.78 2.49 6.06
C ILE A 80 -28.17 2.37 5.43
N ASP A 81 -29.20 2.86 6.11
CA ASP A 81 -30.60 2.86 5.61
C ASP A 81 -30.71 3.63 4.29
N LYS A 82 -30.03 4.79 4.19
CA LYS A 82 -30.00 5.57 2.96
C LYS A 82 -29.33 4.80 1.83
N CYS A 83 -28.22 4.12 2.10
CA CYS A 83 -27.54 3.30 1.11
C CYS A 83 -28.42 2.17 0.61
N ILE A 84 -29.13 1.52 1.51
CA ILE A 84 -30.06 0.44 1.16
C ILE A 84 -31.20 1.01 0.29
N SER A 85 -31.75 2.17 0.65
CA SER A 85 -32.81 2.84 -0.13
C SER A 85 -32.33 3.15 -1.55
N TYR A 86 -31.11 3.65 -1.72
CA TYR A 86 -30.54 3.91 -3.04
C TYR A 86 -30.39 2.63 -3.86
N LEU A 87 -30.00 1.55 -3.24
CA LEU A 87 -29.85 0.26 -3.91
C LEU A 87 -31.21 -0.31 -4.33
N GLU A 88 -32.25 -0.11 -3.53
CA GLU A 88 -33.61 -0.56 -3.86
C GLU A 88 -34.23 0.23 -4.99
N GLU A 89 -33.92 1.52 -5.09
CA GLU A 89 -34.40 2.39 -6.16
C GLU A 89 -33.67 2.19 -7.48
N ALA A 90 -32.47 1.63 -7.43
CA ALA A 90 -31.70 1.33 -8.61
C ALA A 90 -32.08 -0.03 -9.17
#